data_9207ba67b69c4df93a754a354cc919de
#
_entry.id   9207ba67b69c4df93a754a354cc919de
#
_cell.length_a   1.000
_cell.length_b   1.000
_cell.length_c   1.000
_cell.angle_alpha   90.00
_cell.angle_beta   90.00
_cell.angle_gamma   90.00
#
_symmetry.space_group_name_H-M   'P 1'
#
loop_
_entity.id
_entity.type
_entity.pdbx_description
1 polymer ?
#
loop_
_entity_poly.entity_id
_entity_poly.type
_entity_poly.pdbx_seq_one_letter_code
_entity_poly.pdbx_strand_id
1 'polypeptide(L)'
;MAYKTLSPAFVKPNSPILIKLAKAIPSAEITAKETKETISKMLKVALGEQMDIAKPILVGLAAPQIGISKRIILVDVKANGKGIVGDLRVYINPEIVEVSKETAEWYEGCFSTDRVCGVVERAHLNNY
;
A
#
# COMPACT_ATOMS: atom_id res chain seq x y z
N MET A 1 21.96 -9.30 7.15
CA MET A 1 21.45 -9.32 5.78
C MET A 1 21.41 -7.91 5.23
N ALA A 2 22.07 -7.69 4.13
CA ALA A 2 21.98 -6.39 3.48
C ALA A 2 20.62 -6.28 2.81
N TYR A 3 19.84 -5.27 3.19
CA TYR A 3 18.67 -4.94 2.43
C TYR A 3 19.09 -4.35 1.10
N LYS A 4 18.52 -4.85 0.06
CA LYS A 4 18.66 -4.19 -1.23
C LYS A 4 17.89 -2.88 -1.21
N THR A 5 18.26 -2.00 -2.08
CA THR A 5 17.52 -0.78 -2.33
C THR A 5 16.06 -1.10 -2.66
N LEU A 6 15.21 -0.12 -2.46
CA LEU A 6 13.82 -0.21 -2.87
C LEU A 6 13.73 -0.63 -4.34
N SER A 7 12.69 -1.39 -4.67
CA SER A 7 12.37 -1.67 -6.06
C SER A 7 12.32 -0.36 -6.86
N PRO A 8 12.80 -0.34 -8.12
CA PRO A 8 12.67 0.85 -8.99
C PRO A 8 11.24 1.37 -9.14
N ALA A 9 10.23 0.52 -8.85
CA ALA A 9 8.84 0.93 -8.88
C ALA A 9 8.48 1.90 -7.75
N PHE A 10 9.20 1.86 -6.63
CA PHE A 10 8.91 2.74 -5.49
C PHE A 10 9.64 4.08 -5.61
N VAL A 11 8.94 5.15 -5.21
CA VAL A 11 9.59 6.44 -5.04
C VAL A 11 10.48 6.43 -3.80
N LYS A 12 11.43 7.36 -3.75
CA LYS A 12 12.33 7.48 -2.59
C LYS A 12 11.53 7.86 -1.33
N PRO A 13 11.98 7.43 -0.13
CA PRO A 13 11.27 7.72 1.13
C PRO A 13 11.03 9.20 1.41
N ASN A 14 11.86 10.09 0.88
CA ASN A 14 11.73 11.53 1.05
C ASN A 14 10.98 12.21 -0.10
N SER A 15 10.37 11.46 -0.99
CA SER A 15 9.65 12.02 -2.13
C SER A 15 8.45 12.85 -1.66
N PRO A 16 8.26 14.07 -2.20
CA PRO A 16 7.13 14.94 -1.82
C PRO A 16 5.75 14.31 -2.04
N ILE A 17 5.63 13.39 -2.98
CA ILE A 17 4.34 12.73 -3.28
C ILE A 17 3.81 11.94 -2.07
N LEU A 18 4.69 11.47 -1.19
CA LEU A 18 4.31 10.67 -0.02
C LEU A 18 3.63 11.50 1.08
N ILE A 19 3.88 12.80 1.11
CA ILE A 19 3.28 13.71 2.10
C ILE A 19 2.20 14.60 1.49
N LYS A 20 1.99 14.51 0.18
CA LYS A 20 0.98 15.27 -0.54
C LYS A 20 -0.34 14.52 -0.52
N LEU A 21 -1.44 15.26 -0.42
CA LEU A 21 -2.76 14.66 -0.49
C LEU A 21 -2.99 14.04 -1.87
N ALA A 22 -3.31 12.76 -1.91
CA ALA A 22 -3.61 12.06 -3.14
C ALA A 22 -4.96 12.51 -3.71
N LYS A 23 -5.06 12.61 -5.02
CA LYS A 23 -6.26 13.06 -5.70
C LYS A 23 -7.31 11.95 -5.77
N ALA A 24 -8.55 12.30 -5.43
CA ALA A 24 -9.68 11.41 -5.68
C ALA A 24 -9.87 11.20 -7.18
N ILE A 25 -10.34 10.02 -7.54
CA ILE A 25 -10.66 9.68 -8.93
C ILE A 25 -12.12 10.05 -9.18
N PRO A 26 -12.44 10.91 -10.16
CA PRO A 26 -13.82 11.21 -10.51
C PRO A 26 -14.60 9.94 -10.87
N SER A 27 -15.88 9.88 -10.51
CA SER A 27 -16.72 8.70 -10.74
C SER A 27 -16.71 8.24 -12.19
N ALA A 28 -16.70 9.16 -13.15
CA ALA A 28 -16.66 8.85 -14.57
C ALA A 28 -15.33 8.20 -15.01
N GLU A 29 -14.27 8.35 -14.24
CA GLU A 29 -12.92 7.85 -14.57
C GLU A 29 -12.56 6.55 -13.85
N ILE A 30 -13.41 6.05 -12.98
CA ILE A 30 -13.14 4.82 -12.20
C ILE A 30 -12.90 3.62 -13.13
N THR A 31 -13.67 3.52 -14.20
CA THR A 31 -13.54 2.44 -15.18
C THR A 31 -12.69 2.81 -16.39
N ALA A 32 -12.07 3.99 -16.39
CA ALA A 32 -11.24 4.44 -17.49
C ALA A 32 -9.99 3.56 -17.65
N LYS A 33 -9.45 3.51 -18.85
CA LYS A 33 -8.26 2.75 -19.19
C LYS A 33 -7.07 3.13 -18.28
N GLU A 34 -6.86 4.40 -18.05
CA GLU A 34 -5.77 4.89 -17.18
C GLU A 34 -5.87 4.36 -15.75
N THR A 35 -7.07 4.34 -15.19
CA THR A 35 -7.31 3.78 -13.85
C THR A 35 -7.02 2.29 -13.82
N LYS A 36 -7.47 1.55 -14.83
CA LYS A 36 -7.19 0.11 -14.94
C LYS A 36 -5.69 -0.17 -15.08
N GLU A 37 -4.98 0.63 -15.85
CA GLU A 37 -3.53 0.50 -16.00
C GLU A 37 -2.79 0.77 -14.69
N THR A 38 -3.22 1.79 -13.95
CA THR A 38 -2.68 2.09 -12.62
C THR A 38 -2.86 0.91 -11.67
N ILE A 39 -4.06 0.37 -11.60
CA ILE A 39 -4.36 -0.79 -10.76
C ILE A 39 -3.53 -2.00 -11.17
N SER A 40 -3.40 -2.27 -12.46
CA SER A 40 -2.57 -3.35 -12.97
C SER A 40 -1.11 -3.20 -12.55
N LYS A 41 -0.57 -2.00 -12.66
CA LYS A 41 0.81 -1.69 -12.21
C LYS A 41 0.96 -1.92 -10.71
N MET A 42 0.01 -1.47 -9.92
CA MET A 42 0.02 -1.66 -8.47
C MET A 42 -0.02 -3.16 -8.11
N LEU A 43 -0.85 -3.93 -8.77
CA LEU A 43 -0.94 -5.38 -8.55
C LEU A 43 0.38 -6.09 -8.85
N LYS A 44 1.06 -5.73 -9.93
CA LYS A 44 2.37 -6.29 -10.26
C LYS A 44 3.40 -6.00 -9.18
N VAL A 45 3.42 -4.79 -8.67
CA VAL A 45 4.33 -4.41 -7.57
C VAL A 45 3.99 -5.17 -6.31
N ALA A 46 2.70 -5.23 -5.94
CA ALA A 46 2.25 -5.91 -4.73
C ALA A 46 2.53 -7.41 -4.76
N LEU A 47 2.44 -8.03 -5.92
CA LEU A 47 2.75 -9.46 -6.10
C LEU A 47 4.25 -9.73 -6.28
N GLY A 48 5.07 -8.69 -6.26
CA GLY A 48 6.51 -8.84 -6.34
C GLY A 48 7.07 -9.13 -7.72
N GLU A 49 6.30 -8.99 -8.78
CA GLU A 49 6.75 -9.29 -10.15
C GLU A 49 7.87 -8.37 -10.63
N GLN A 50 8.01 -7.19 -10.04
CA GLN A 50 9.07 -6.25 -10.37
C GLN A 50 10.25 -6.30 -9.41
N MET A 51 10.26 -7.28 -8.50
CA MET A 51 11.33 -7.48 -7.54
C MET A 51 12.10 -8.73 -7.90
N ASP A 52 13.41 -8.61 -7.98
CA ASP A 52 14.33 -9.70 -8.30
C ASP A 52 14.82 -10.45 -7.07
N ILE A 53 14.20 -10.24 -5.92
CA ILE A 53 14.63 -10.84 -4.65
C ILE A 53 13.44 -11.42 -3.91
N ALA A 54 13.72 -12.46 -3.10
CA ALA A 54 12.74 -13.02 -2.19
C ALA A 54 12.38 -11.96 -1.14
N LYS A 55 11.20 -11.42 -1.25
CA LYS A 55 10.65 -10.45 -0.29
C LYS A 55 9.32 -10.92 0.23
N PRO A 56 8.95 -10.51 1.44
CA PRO A 56 7.59 -10.68 1.90
C PRO A 56 6.63 -10.00 0.93
N ILE A 57 5.50 -10.62 0.71
CA ILE A 57 4.43 -10.02 -0.08
C ILE A 57 3.88 -8.83 0.67
N LEU A 58 3.60 -7.74 -0.03
CA LEU A 58 3.06 -6.54 0.56
C LEU A 58 1.68 -6.80 1.16
N VAL A 59 1.49 -6.35 2.39
CA VAL A 59 0.18 -6.35 3.05
C VAL A 59 -0.70 -5.25 2.49
N GLY A 60 -0.10 -4.14 2.09
CA GLY A 60 -0.80 -3.00 1.50
C GLY A 60 0.10 -2.16 0.64
N LEU A 61 -0.50 -1.45 -0.31
CA LEU A 61 0.20 -0.55 -1.21
C LEU A 61 -0.72 0.60 -1.59
N ALA A 62 -0.21 1.82 -1.53
CA ALA A 62 -0.90 3.00 -2.01
C ALA A 62 -0.26 3.51 -3.31
N ALA A 63 -1.07 4.04 -4.23
CA ALA A 63 -0.58 4.55 -5.51
C ALA A 63 0.54 5.60 -5.38
N PRO A 64 0.52 6.52 -4.41
CA PRO A 64 1.63 7.46 -4.24
C PRO A 64 2.99 6.79 -4.01
N GLN A 65 3.05 5.60 -3.43
CA GLN A 65 4.31 4.88 -3.21
C GLN A 65 5.01 4.51 -4.52
N ILE A 66 4.28 4.41 -5.60
CA ILE A 66 4.83 4.16 -6.95
C ILE A 66 4.73 5.38 -7.87
N GLY A 67 4.61 6.57 -7.29
CA GLY A 67 4.67 7.82 -8.02
C GLY A 67 3.37 8.30 -8.64
N ILE A 68 2.24 7.74 -8.26
CA ILE A 68 0.92 8.08 -8.81
C ILE A 68 0.07 8.74 -7.72
N SER A 69 -0.19 10.05 -7.86
CA SER A 69 -0.94 10.81 -6.87
C SER A 69 -2.46 10.64 -7.05
N LYS A 70 -2.92 9.42 -6.81
CA LYS A 70 -4.35 9.06 -6.87
C LYS A 70 -4.76 8.25 -5.66
N ARG A 71 -6.01 8.39 -5.24
CA ARG A 71 -6.55 7.67 -4.09
C ARG A 71 -6.95 6.25 -4.47
N ILE A 72 -5.96 5.41 -4.64
CA ILE A 72 -6.11 3.96 -4.87
C ILE A 72 -5.20 3.25 -3.90
N ILE A 73 -5.73 2.25 -3.21
CA ILE A 73 -4.96 1.38 -2.33
C ILE A 73 -5.25 -0.09 -2.64
N LEU A 74 -4.25 -0.92 -2.41
CA LEU A 74 -4.39 -2.36 -2.34
C LEU A 74 -4.21 -2.78 -0.89
N VAL A 75 -5.05 -3.67 -0.42
CA VAL A 75 -4.94 -4.22 0.94
C VAL A 75 -5.19 -5.72 0.89
N ASP A 76 -4.29 -6.48 1.47
CA ASP A 76 -4.53 -7.90 1.75
C ASP A 76 -5.30 -8.01 3.06
N VAL A 77 -6.61 -8.16 2.95
CA VAL A 77 -7.50 -8.19 4.11
C VAL A 77 -7.41 -9.50 4.90
N LYS A 78 -6.69 -10.49 4.40
CA LYS A 78 -6.43 -11.75 5.08
C LYS A 78 -4.94 -12.03 5.27
N ALA A 79 -4.13 -10.98 5.31
CA ALA A 79 -2.71 -11.11 5.57
C ALA A 79 -2.47 -11.80 6.92
N ASN A 80 -1.57 -12.77 6.93
CA ASN A 80 -1.26 -13.55 8.14
C ASN A 80 0.21 -13.50 8.53
N GLY A 81 1.00 -12.65 7.87
CA GLY A 81 2.42 -12.52 8.13
C GLY A 81 3.31 -13.65 7.57
N LYS A 82 2.75 -14.58 6.84
CA LYS A 82 3.50 -15.74 6.30
C LYS A 82 3.99 -15.55 4.87
N GLY A 83 3.87 -14.34 4.33
CA GLY A 83 4.35 -14.03 2.98
C GLY A 83 3.48 -14.59 1.86
N ILE A 84 2.26 -15.00 2.15
CA ILE A 84 1.30 -15.51 1.17
C ILE A 84 0.14 -14.55 1.08
N VAL A 85 -0.25 -14.20 -0.14
CA VAL A 85 -1.44 -13.36 -0.38
C VAL A 85 -2.69 -14.14 0.02
N GLY A 86 -3.47 -13.56 0.92
CA GLY A 86 -4.74 -14.14 1.35
C GLY A 86 -5.91 -13.65 0.50
N ASP A 87 -6.17 -12.35 0.54
CA ASP A 87 -7.27 -11.74 -0.21
C ASP A 87 -6.91 -10.27 -0.52
N LEU A 88 -6.29 -10.06 -1.65
CA LEU A 88 -5.82 -8.73 -2.07
C LEU A 88 -6.96 -7.98 -2.74
N ARG A 89 -7.36 -6.87 -2.13
CA ARG A 89 -8.47 -6.03 -2.60
C ARG A 89 -8.01 -4.66 -3.03
N VAL A 90 -8.70 -4.12 -4.03
CA VAL A 90 -8.49 -2.77 -4.54
C VAL A 90 -9.58 -1.85 -3.98
N TYR A 91 -9.16 -0.73 -3.42
CA TYR A 91 -10.08 0.32 -2.96
C TYR A 91 -9.78 1.61 -3.69
N ILE A 92 -10.82 2.18 -4.29
CA ILE A 92 -10.74 3.45 -5.01
C ILE A 92 -11.46 4.51 -4.19
N ASN A 93 -10.81 5.65 -3.96
CA ASN A 93 -11.31 6.73 -3.11
C ASN A 93 -11.72 6.26 -1.69
N PRO A 94 -10.91 5.43 -1.02
CA PRO A 94 -11.30 4.94 0.30
C PRO A 94 -11.36 6.08 1.32
N GLU A 95 -12.30 5.93 2.25
CA GLU A 95 -12.43 6.82 3.41
C GLU A 95 -12.66 5.98 4.66
N ILE A 96 -12.02 6.37 5.76
CA ILE A 96 -12.28 5.73 7.05
C ILE A 96 -13.57 6.31 7.60
N VAL A 97 -14.58 5.47 7.77
CA VAL A 97 -15.91 5.89 8.25
C VAL A 97 -16.12 5.56 9.72
N GLU A 98 -15.37 4.62 10.25
CA GLU A 98 -15.48 4.22 11.65
C GLU A 98 -14.15 3.67 12.15
N VAL A 99 -13.80 4.01 13.37
CA VAL A 99 -12.60 3.51 14.05
C VAL A 99 -13.00 3.08 15.44
N SER A 100 -12.47 1.95 15.92
CA SER A 100 -12.73 1.51 17.27
C SER A 100 -12.06 2.45 18.29
N LYS A 101 -12.63 2.54 19.50
CA LYS A 101 -11.98 3.25 20.62
C LYS A 101 -10.83 2.42 21.20
N GLU A 102 -10.93 1.11 21.08
CA GLU A 102 -9.88 0.20 21.52
C GLU A 102 -8.70 0.26 20.55
N THR A 103 -7.50 0.19 21.09
CA THR A 103 -6.27 0.20 20.31
C THR A 103 -5.44 -1.02 20.63
N ALA A 104 -4.54 -1.36 19.71
CA ALA A 104 -3.56 -2.42 19.90
C ALA A 104 -2.21 -1.96 19.36
N GLU A 105 -1.15 -2.44 19.97
CA GLU A 105 0.20 -2.20 19.50
C GLU A 105 0.61 -3.27 18.49
N TRP A 106 1.20 -2.82 17.38
CA TRP A 106 1.69 -3.68 16.32
C TRP A 106 3.11 -3.29 15.94
N TYR A 107 3.91 -4.28 15.62
CA TYR A 107 5.20 -4.06 14.99
C TYR A 107 5.00 -3.93 13.48
N GLU A 108 5.30 -2.76 12.95
CA GLU A 108 5.04 -2.43 11.56
C GLU A 108 6.26 -1.88 10.86
N GLY A 109 6.30 -2.09 9.57
CA GLY A 109 7.25 -1.48 8.66
C GLY A 109 6.57 -1.18 7.34
N CYS A 110 7.31 -0.55 6.45
CA CYS A 110 6.81 -0.18 5.13
C CYS A 110 7.92 -0.29 4.11
N PHE A 111 7.60 -0.71 2.91
CA PHE A 111 8.59 -0.76 1.83
C PHE A 111 9.11 0.63 1.46
N SER A 112 8.32 1.68 1.66
CA SER A 112 8.75 3.06 1.43
C SER A 112 9.72 3.59 2.47
N THR A 113 9.79 2.96 3.65
CA THR A 113 10.70 3.33 4.73
C THR A 113 11.90 2.41 4.84
N ASP A 114 12.03 1.46 3.93
CA ASP A 114 13.12 0.50 3.84
C ASP A 114 13.33 -0.26 5.17
N ARG A 115 14.36 0.09 5.93
CA ARG A 115 14.74 -0.63 7.16
C ARG A 115 14.04 -0.11 8.42
N VAL A 116 13.26 0.95 8.29
CA VAL A 116 12.61 1.54 9.45
C VAL A 116 11.37 0.74 9.82
N CYS A 117 11.40 0.16 11.00
CA CYS A 117 10.29 -0.60 11.58
C CYS A 117 10.13 -0.17 13.03
N GLY A 118 8.95 -0.33 13.56
CA GLY A 118 8.69 0.03 14.93
C GLY A 118 7.34 -0.45 15.42
N VAL A 119 7.12 -0.25 16.70
CA VAL A 119 5.83 -0.52 17.34
C VAL A 119 4.96 0.71 17.21
N VAL A 120 3.76 0.53 16.70
CA VAL A 120 2.76 1.60 16.57
C VAL A 120 1.46 1.17 17.24
N GLU A 121 0.72 2.16 17.73
CA GLU A 121 -0.61 1.94 18.26
C GLU A 121 -1.63 2.16 17.16
N ARG A 122 -2.49 1.16 16.98
CA ARG A 122 -3.55 1.18 15.97
C ARG A 122 -4.91 0.96 16.59
N ALA A 123 -5.93 1.53 16.00
CA ALA A 123 -7.30 1.15 16.32
C ALA A 123 -7.50 -0.34 16.05
N HIS A 124 -8.25 -0.99 16.92
CA HIS A 124 -8.50 -2.43 16.83
C HIS A 124 -9.35 -2.80 15.63
N LEU A 125 -10.26 -1.93 15.23
CA LEU A 125 -11.16 -2.11 14.08
C LEU A 125 -11.25 -0.82 13.28
N ASN A 126 -11.04 -0.92 11.98
CA ASN A 126 -11.26 0.16 11.02
C ASN A 126 -12.27 -0.29 9.96
N ASN A 127 -13.26 0.55 9.67
CA ASN A 127 -14.21 0.35 8.57
C ASN A 127 -13.97 1.41 7.48
N TYR A 128 -13.93 0.96 6.26
CA TYR A 128 -13.71 1.79 5.07
C TYR A 128 -14.99 1.91 4.25
#